data_87ce3ff9ad934c50f34f1f4775a73a3b
#
_entry.id   87ce3ff9ad934c50f34f1f4775a73a3b
#
_cell.length_a   1.000
_cell.length_b   1.000
_cell.length_c   1.000
_cell.angle_alpha   90.00
_cell.angle_beta   90.00
_cell.angle_gamma   90.00
#
_symmetry.space_group_name_H-M   'P 1'
#
loop_
_entity.id
_entity.type
_entity.pdbx_description
1 polymer ?
#
loop_
_entity_poly.entity_id
_entity_poly.type
_entity_poly.pdbx_seq_one_letter_code
_entity_poly.pdbx_strand_id
1 'polypeptide(L)'
;MNTGARSWSWFVLVLGAFYFLLPLIGMFEFSLRAKRGEYSLLAYANVLKDQQFWDTFLYSLTLSLVTIAVGILLVLPAAFWVRLKIPQMRDTIEFITLLPLVVPTIVIAFGYVRLYNTSSFLPLTGSALGTDALLTCGYIILSLPYLYRAIDT
;
A
#
# COMPACT_ATOMS: atom_id res chain seq x y z
N MET A 1 -21.85 -16.73 32.21
CA MET A 1 -20.73 -16.21 31.41
C MET A 1 -19.52 -16.13 32.31
N ASN A 2 -18.48 -16.97 32.05
CA ASN A 2 -17.34 -17.13 32.97
C ASN A 2 -16.50 -15.85 33.02
N THR A 3 -16.48 -15.19 34.18
CA THR A 3 -15.67 -13.99 34.45
C THR A 3 -14.17 -14.25 34.22
N GLY A 4 -13.67 -15.45 34.49
CA GLY A 4 -12.30 -15.85 34.26
C GLY A 4 -11.89 -15.88 32.78
N ALA A 5 -12.75 -16.32 31.88
CA ALA A 5 -12.48 -16.31 30.44
C ALA A 5 -12.39 -14.88 29.89
N ARG A 6 -13.19 -13.98 30.41
CA ARG A 6 -13.19 -12.56 30.02
C ARG A 6 -11.90 -11.85 30.49
N SER A 7 -11.46 -12.12 31.71
CA SER A 7 -10.18 -11.54 32.23
C SER A 7 -8.98 -12.06 31.44
N TRP A 8 -8.96 -13.34 31.06
CA TRP A 8 -7.90 -13.90 30.24
C TRP A 8 -7.86 -13.30 28.84
N SER A 9 -9.03 -13.08 28.22
CA SER A 9 -9.11 -12.42 26.90
C SER A 9 -8.59 -10.99 26.92
N TRP A 10 -8.90 -10.23 27.98
CA TRP A 10 -8.35 -8.90 28.16
C TRP A 10 -6.84 -8.90 28.36
N PHE A 11 -6.31 -9.84 29.13
CA PHE A 11 -4.88 -9.96 29.34
C PHE A 11 -4.14 -10.25 28.02
N VAL A 12 -4.61 -11.20 27.22
CA VAL A 12 -4.04 -11.51 25.90
C VAL A 12 -4.14 -10.32 24.95
N LEU A 13 -5.26 -9.61 24.96
CA LEU A 13 -5.45 -8.42 24.13
C LEU A 13 -4.45 -7.31 24.49
N VAL A 14 -4.29 -7.03 25.79
CA VAL A 14 -3.35 -6.01 26.27
C VAL A 14 -1.90 -6.40 25.95
N LEU A 15 -1.54 -7.65 26.14
CA LEU A 15 -0.22 -8.17 25.83
C LEU A 15 0.07 -8.07 24.31
N GLY A 16 -0.90 -8.42 23.47
CA GLY A 16 -0.80 -8.28 22.03
C GLY A 16 -0.69 -6.81 21.59
N ALA A 17 -1.52 -5.94 22.17
CA ALA A 17 -1.45 -4.51 21.90
C ALA A 17 -0.06 -3.93 22.30
N PHE A 18 0.44 -4.31 23.46
CA PHE A 18 1.76 -3.88 23.92
C PHE A 18 2.86 -4.37 22.98
N TYR A 19 2.81 -5.63 22.54
CA TYR A 19 3.76 -6.18 21.58
C TYR A 19 3.78 -5.37 20.25
N PHE A 20 2.62 -4.98 19.74
CA PHE A 20 2.55 -4.17 18.51
C PHE A 20 2.93 -2.71 18.71
N LEU A 21 2.65 -2.13 19.88
CA LEU A 21 2.97 -0.74 20.17
C LEU A 21 4.45 -0.52 20.54
N LEU A 22 5.12 -1.52 21.10
CA LEU A 22 6.51 -1.40 21.55
C LEU A 22 7.48 -0.95 20.43
N PRO A 23 7.45 -1.53 19.20
CA PRO A 23 8.27 -1.04 18.11
C PRO A 23 7.96 0.40 17.72
N LEU A 24 6.69 0.79 17.75
CA LEU A 24 6.26 2.16 17.39
C LEU A 24 6.75 3.17 18.43
N ILE A 25 6.68 2.82 19.73
CA ILE A 25 7.22 3.63 20.81
C ILE A 25 8.73 3.78 20.66
N GLY A 26 9.44 2.67 20.35
CA GLY A 26 10.88 2.71 20.11
C GLY A 26 11.28 3.56 18.91
N MET A 27 10.54 3.48 17.81
CA MET A 27 10.73 4.33 16.64
C MET A 27 10.47 5.81 16.96
N PHE A 28 9.39 6.10 17.71
CA PHE A 28 9.07 7.45 18.12
C PHE A 28 10.16 8.03 19.04
N GLU A 29 10.58 7.26 20.05
CA GLU A 29 11.68 7.65 20.94
C GLU A 29 12.98 7.91 20.16
N PHE A 30 13.34 7.01 19.23
CA PHE A 30 14.50 7.17 18.38
C PHE A 30 14.43 8.41 17.51
N SER A 31 13.24 8.75 16.97
CA SER A 31 13.04 9.93 16.13
C SER A 31 13.25 11.26 16.86
N LEU A 32 13.12 11.27 18.19
CA LEU A 32 13.39 12.45 19.02
C LEU A 32 14.89 12.65 19.33
N ARG A 33 15.75 11.66 19.03
CA ARG A 33 17.19 11.71 19.28
C ARG A 33 17.95 12.27 18.08
N ALA A 34 17.77 13.55 17.77
CA ALA A 34 18.54 14.22 16.70
C ALA A 34 20.04 14.34 17.02
N LYS A 35 20.41 14.40 18.29
CA LYS A 35 21.78 14.34 18.81
C LYS A 35 21.89 13.32 19.92
N ARG A 36 23.06 12.68 20.07
CA ARG A 36 23.29 11.70 21.13
C ARG A 36 23.09 12.34 22.51
N GLY A 37 22.15 11.79 23.26
CA GLY A 37 21.88 12.18 24.65
C GLY A 37 20.87 13.31 24.86
N GLU A 38 20.32 13.91 23.80
CA GLU A 38 19.32 14.98 23.90
C GLU A 38 18.04 14.62 23.14
N TYR A 39 16.90 14.79 23.80
CA TYR A 39 15.60 14.71 23.16
C TYR A 39 15.23 16.05 22.56
N SER A 40 14.99 16.11 21.26
CA SER A 40 14.60 17.35 20.58
C SER A 40 13.72 17.08 19.36
N LEU A 41 12.90 18.05 19.02
CA LEU A 41 12.10 18.06 17.78
C LEU A 41 12.88 18.59 16.57
N LEU A 42 14.20 18.79 16.70
CA LEU A 42 15.05 19.35 15.65
C LEU A 42 15.00 18.54 14.36
N ALA A 43 14.93 17.21 14.45
CA ALA A 43 14.82 16.34 13.28
C ALA A 43 13.53 16.65 12.49
N TYR A 44 12.40 16.79 13.18
CA TYR A 44 11.11 17.12 12.56
C TYR A 44 11.14 18.52 11.92
N ALA A 45 11.71 19.51 12.64
CA ALA A 45 11.85 20.86 12.11
C ALA A 45 12.73 20.91 10.85
N ASN A 46 13.80 20.10 10.79
CA ASN A 46 14.67 20.02 9.64
C ASN A 46 13.96 19.37 8.44
N VAL A 47 13.26 18.26 8.66
CA VAL A 47 12.49 17.57 7.60
C VAL A 47 11.42 18.49 7.02
N LEU A 48 10.67 19.23 7.85
CA LEU A 48 9.63 20.14 7.38
C LEU A 48 10.18 21.36 6.63
N LYS A 49 11.46 21.71 6.81
CA LYS A 49 12.16 22.78 6.07
C LYS A 49 12.83 22.29 4.79
N ASP A 50 12.97 20.98 4.63
CA ASP A 50 13.66 20.38 3.50
C ASP A 50 12.75 20.37 2.26
N GLN A 51 13.17 21.06 1.21
CA GLN A 51 12.45 21.11 -0.06
C GLN A 51 12.32 19.72 -0.69
N GLN A 52 13.34 18.89 -0.59
CA GLN A 52 13.31 17.54 -1.14
C GLN A 52 12.22 16.67 -0.48
N PHE A 53 11.98 16.87 0.82
CA PHE A 53 10.87 16.20 1.51
C PHE A 53 9.53 16.57 0.88
N TRP A 54 9.27 17.86 0.67
CA TRP A 54 8.00 18.32 0.10
C TRP A 54 7.81 17.87 -1.34
N ASP A 55 8.85 17.91 -2.16
CA ASP A 55 8.79 17.47 -3.55
C ASP A 55 8.45 15.96 -3.63
N THR A 56 9.11 15.14 -2.82
CA THR A 56 8.86 13.70 -2.74
C THR A 56 7.48 13.39 -2.16
N PHE A 57 7.08 14.12 -1.12
CA PHE A 57 5.77 13.95 -0.49
C PHE A 57 4.63 14.29 -1.45
N LEU A 58 4.70 15.43 -2.13
CA LEU A 58 3.69 15.87 -3.09
C LEU A 58 3.63 14.92 -4.30
N TYR A 59 4.78 14.47 -4.79
CA TYR A 59 4.84 13.45 -5.85
C TYR A 59 4.12 12.16 -5.42
N SER A 60 4.45 11.62 -4.25
CA SER A 60 3.83 10.39 -3.73
C SER A 60 2.33 10.57 -3.49
N LEU A 61 1.93 11.73 -2.96
CA LEU A 61 0.51 12.05 -2.74
C LEU A 61 -0.26 12.12 -4.06
N THR A 62 0.28 12.80 -5.06
CA THR A 62 -0.32 12.90 -6.39
C THR A 62 -0.47 11.54 -7.05
N LEU A 63 0.61 10.73 -7.04
CA LEU A 63 0.58 9.38 -7.60
C LEU A 63 -0.44 8.50 -6.89
N SER A 64 -0.57 8.60 -5.57
CA SER A 64 -1.56 7.87 -4.78
C SER A 64 -2.99 8.27 -5.16
N LEU A 65 -3.27 9.57 -5.29
CA LEU A 65 -4.59 10.06 -5.69
C LEU A 65 -4.96 9.61 -7.11
N VAL A 66 -4.01 9.66 -8.04
CA VAL A 66 -4.21 9.14 -9.41
C VAL A 66 -4.49 7.65 -9.37
N THR A 67 -3.72 6.89 -8.60
CA THR A 67 -3.93 5.43 -8.44
C THR A 67 -5.32 5.11 -7.90
N ILE A 68 -5.77 5.84 -6.87
CA ILE A 68 -7.11 5.66 -6.29
C ILE A 68 -8.19 5.99 -7.33
N ALA A 69 -8.09 7.13 -8.00
CA ALA A 69 -9.08 7.56 -8.98
C ALA A 69 -9.20 6.57 -10.15
N VAL A 70 -8.06 6.19 -10.74
CA VAL A 70 -8.02 5.23 -11.85
C VAL A 70 -8.44 3.83 -11.38
N GLY A 71 -7.99 3.40 -10.20
CA GLY A 71 -8.38 2.11 -9.62
C GLY A 71 -9.90 2.00 -9.43
N ILE A 72 -10.53 3.00 -8.84
CA ILE A 72 -12.00 3.03 -8.67
C ILE A 72 -12.68 3.05 -10.04
N LEU A 73 -12.23 3.89 -10.96
CA LEU A 73 -12.81 4.02 -12.30
C LEU A 73 -12.80 2.70 -13.09
N LEU A 74 -11.77 1.88 -12.90
CA LEU A 74 -11.64 0.59 -13.58
C LEU A 74 -12.35 -0.55 -12.82
N VAL A 75 -12.16 -0.64 -11.52
CA VAL A 75 -12.62 -1.77 -10.71
C VAL A 75 -14.12 -1.69 -10.43
N LEU A 76 -14.66 -0.48 -10.18
CA LEU A 76 -16.05 -0.30 -9.85
C LEU A 76 -16.99 -0.80 -10.97
N PRO A 77 -16.87 -0.36 -12.25
CA PRO A 77 -17.73 -0.86 -13.30
C PRO A 77 -17.51 -2.34 -13.59
N ALA A 78 -16.27 -2.84 -13.45
CA ALA A 78 -15.96 -4.26 -13.63
C ALA A 78 -16.67 -5.13 -12.57
N ALA A 79 -16.59 -4.75 -11.29
CA ALA A 79 -17.26 -5.45 -10.20
C ALA A 79 -18.79 -5.42 -10.35
N PHE A 80 -19.35 -4.27 -10.71
CA PHE A 80 -20.79 -4.16 -11.02
C PHE A 80 -21.23 -5.06 -12.18
N TRP A 81 -20.43 -5.12 -13.24
CA TRP A 81 -20.71 -5.99 -14.37
C TRP A 81 -20.72 -7.46 -13.97
N VAL A 82 -19.71 -7.90 -13.22
CA VAL A 82 -19.62 -9.26 -12.72
C VAL A 82 -20.84 -9.61 -11.88
N ARG A 83 -21.22 -8.73 -10.95
CA ARG A 83 -22.35 -8.95 -10.03
C ARG A 83 -23.71 -9.04 -10.77
N LEU A 84 -23.90 -8.21 -11.78
CA LEU A 84 -25.22 -8.08 -12.45
C LEU A 84 -25.36 -8.96 -13.69
N LYS A 85 -24.28 -9.19 -14.44
CA LYS A 85 -24.36 -9.85 -15.75
C LYS A 85 -23.77 -11.26 -15.78
N ILE A 86 -22.77 -11.55 -14.96
CA ILE A 86 -22.06 -12.82 -14.99
C ILE A 86 -21.78 -13.36 -13.58
N PRO A 87 -22.83 -13.50 -12.74
CA PRO A 87 -22.64 -13.93 -11.34
C PRO A 87 -21.97 -15.30 -11.20
N GLN A 88 -22.06 -16.15 -12.22
CA GLN A 88 -21.44 -17.48 -12.22
C GLN A 88 -19.89 -17.41 -12.26
N MET A 89 -19.31 -16.31 -12.72
CA MET A 89 -17.85 -16.09 -12.77
C MET A 89 -17.32 -15.36 -11.54
N ARG A 90 -18.16 -15.03 -10.57
CA ARG A 90 -17.78 -14.27 -9.38
C ARG A 90 -16.60 -14.89 -8.65
N ASP A 91 -16.68 -16.19 -8.32
CA ASP A 91 -15.64 -16.89 -7.57
C ASP A 91 -14.33 -16.97 -8.36
N THR A 92 -14.41 -17.13 -9.68
CA THR A 92 -13.23 -17.16 -10.56
C THR A 92 -12.56 -15.80 -10.59
N ILE A 93 -13.33 -14.72 -10.69
CA ILE A 93 -12.80 -13.36 -10.73
C ILE A 93 -12.24 -12.97 -9.36
N GLU A 94 -12.91 -13.32 -8.26
CA GLU A 94 -12.38 -13.14 -6.91
C GLU A 94 -11.03 -13.85 -6.77
N PHE A 95 -10.91 -15.09 -7.22
CA PHE A 95 -9.65 -15.81 -7.22
C PHE A 95 -8.56 -15.10 -8.03
N ILE A 96 -8.87 -14.61 -9.23
CA ILE A 96 -7.91 -13.89 -10.09
C ILE A 96 -7.46 -12.58 -9.41
N THR A 97 -8.37 -11.87 -8.75
CA THR A 97 -8.02 -10.63 -8.03
C THR A 97 -7.10 -10.87 -6.84
N LEU A 98 -7.07 -12.08 -6.28
CA LEU A 98 -6.17 -12.46 -5.19
C LEU A 98 -4.75 -12.84 -5.65
N LEU A 99 -4.54 -13.14 -6.94
CA LEU A 99 -3.24 -13.55 -7.46
C LEU A 99 -2.10 -12.55 -7.13
N PRO A 100 -2.29 -11.23 -7.19
CA PRO A 100 -1.23 -10.28 -6.83
C PRO A 100 -0.74 -10.40 -5.38
N LEU A 101 -1.54 -10.93 -4.46
CA LEU A 101 -1.12 -11.15 -3.07
C LEU A 101 -0.16 -12.34 -2.93
N VAL A 102 -0.24 -13.30 -3.84
CA VAL A 102 0.62 -14.50 -3.84
C VAL A 102 1.99 -14.18 -4.42
N VAL A 103 2.05 -13.23 -5.38
CA VAL A 103 3.31 -12.87 -6.04
C VAL A 103 4.06 -11.84 -5.17
N PRO A 104 5.30 -12.11 -4.75
CA PRO A 104 6.11 -11.13 -4.03
C PRO A 104 6.25 -9.83 -4.85
N THR A 105 5.99 -8.68 -4.22
CA THR A 105 6.03 -7.37 -4.88
C THR A 105 7.35 -7.10 -5.59
N ILE A 106 8.46 -7.60 -5.03
CA ILE A 106 9.79 -7.48 -5.63
C ILE A 106 9.88 -8.17 -7.00
N VAL A 107 9.20 -9.30 -7.18
CA VAL A 107 9.17 -10.04 -8.46
C VAL A 107 8.40 -9.23 -9.51
N ILE A 108 7.30 -8.59 -9.12
CA ILE A 108 6.52 -7.70 -10.00
C ILE A 108 7.39 -6.51 -10.44
N ALA A 109 8.10 -5.87 -9.49
CA ALA A 109 8.97 -4.75 -9.78
C ALA A 109 10.11 -5.12 -10.76
N PHE A 110 10.80 -6.24 -10.50
CA PHE A 110 11.83 -6.74 -11.43
C PHE A 110 11.26 -7.13 -12.79
N GLY A 111 10.08 -7.73 -12.82
CA GLY A 111 9.36 -8.05 -14.05
C GLY A 111 9.12 -6.80 -14.90
N TYR A 112 8.63 -5.72 -14.29
CA TYR A 112 8.40 -4.45 -14.98
C TYR A 112 9.68 -3.85 -15.54
N VAL A 113 10.74 -3.77 -14.72
CA VAL A 113 12.04 -3.24 -15.16
C VAL A 113 12.58 -4.08 -16.33
N ARG A 114 12.44 -5.39 -16.29
CA ARG A 114 12.95 -6.26 -17.35
C ARG A 114 12.13 -6.21 -18.64
N LEU A 115 10.79 -6.14 -18.52
CA LEU A 115 9.88 -6.13 -19.68
C LEU A 115 9.81 -4.77 -20.37
N TYR A 116 9.93 -3.67 -19.61
CA TYR A 116 9.70 -2.32 -20.09
C TYR A 116 10.97 -1.44 -20.07
N ASN A 117 12.16 -2.08 -20.05
CA ASN A 117 13.43 -1.33 -20.11
C ASN A 117 13.61 -0.62 -21.45
N THR A 118 14.62 0.24 -21.53
CA THR A 118 14.92 1.08 -22.71
C THR A 118 15.21 0.26 -23.99
N SER A 119 15.57 -1.02 -23.85
CA SER A 119 15.87 -1.92 -24.98
C SER A 119 14.69 -2.83 -25.35
N SER A 120 13.54 -2.69 -24.68
CA SER A 120 12.35 -3.53 -24.94
C SER A 120 11.49 -2.94 -26.07
N PHE A 121 10.51 -3.73 -26.53
CA PHE A 121 9.54 -3.27 -27.54
C PHE A 121 8.69 -2.08 -27.07
N LEU A 122 8.45 -1.99 -25.76
CA LEU A 122 7.74 -0.87 -25.11
C LEU A 122 8.64 -0.26 -24.01
N PRO A 123 9.50 0.72 -24.36
CA PRO A 123 10.50 1.25 -23.43
C PRO A 123 9.91 2.30 -22.46
N LEU A 124 8.97 1.87 -21.60
CA LEU A 124 8.28 2.78 -20.70
C LEU A 124 9.19 3.33 -19.58
N THR A 125 10.19 2.54 -19.14
CA THR A 125 11.13 3.02 -18.09
C THR A 125 12.10 4.09 -18.59
N GLY A 126 12.13 4.37 -19.90
CA GLY A 126 12.97 5.42 -20.49
C GLY A 126 12.40 6.86 -20.35
N SER A 127 11.18 7.02 -19.85
CA SER A 127 10.54 8.32 -19.66
C SER A 127 9.90 8.44 -18.29
N ALA A 128 9.82 9.66 -17.75
CA ALA A 128 9.18 9.91 -16.46
C ALA A 128 7.70 9.47 -16.49
N LEU A 129 6.95 9.90 -17.52
CA LEU A 129 5.54 9.52 -17.69
C LEU A 129 5.34 7.99 -17.81
N GLY A 130 6.22 7.30 -18.50
CA GLY A 130 6.16 5.84 -18.62
C GLY A 130 6.42 5.16 -17.29
N THR A 131 7.37 5.65 -16.50
CA THR A 131 7.65 5.15 -15.15
C THR A 131 6.47 5.38 -14.23
N ASP A 132 5.85 6.57 -14.24
CA ASP A 132 4.68 6.90 -13.43
C ASP A 132 3.47 6.02 -13.81
N ALA A 133 3.27 5.78 -15.10
CA ALA A 133 2.23 4.88 -15.59
C ALA A 133 2.46 3.44 -15.10
N LEU A 134 3.69 2.92 -15.17
CA LEU A 134 4.02 1.59 -14.65
C LEU A 134 3.82 1.49 -13.14
N LEU A 135 4.24 2.51 -12.38
CA LEU A 135 4.02 2.57 -10.93
C LEU A 135 2.51 2.58 -10.60
N THR A 136 1.75 3.42 -11.30
CA THR A 136 0.28 3.49 -11.14
C THR A 136 -0.37 2.13 -11.43
N CYS A 137 -0.03 1.50 -12.55
CA CYS A 137 -0.53 0.16 -12.88
C CYS A 137 -0.15 -0.88 -11.83
N GLY A 138 1.09 -0.85 -11.35
CA GLY A 138 1.56 -1.74 -10.29
C GLY A 138 0.78 -1.57 -8.99
N TYR A 139 0.55 -0.34 -8.56
CA TYR A 139 -0.24 -0.05 -7.36
C TYR A 139 -1.71 -0.45 -7.53
N ILE A 140 -2.32 -0.24 -8.70
CA ILE A 140 -3.67 -0.71 -8.98
C ILE A 140 -3.74 -2.23 -8.88
N ILE A 141 -2.82 -2.95 -9.51
CA ILE A 141 -2.77 -4.42 -9.47
C ILE A 141 -2.63 -4.92 -8.04
N LEU A 142 -1.75 -4.34 -7.23
CA LEU A 142 -1.55 -4.72 -5.83
C LEU A 142 -2.75 -4.36 -4.95
N SER A 143 -3.50 -3.32 -5.28
CA SER A 143 -4.71 -2.91 -4.55
C SER A 143 -5.97 -3.64 -4.99
N LEU A 144 -5.96 -4.33 -6.15
CA LEU A 144 -7.12 -5.04 -6.71
C LEU A 144 -7.88 -5.90 -5.71
N PRO A 145 -7.23 -6.78 -4.92
CA PRO A 145 -7.95 -7.65 -3.99
C PRO A 145 -8.74 -6.86 -2.94
N TYR A 146 -8.17 -5.76 -2.47
CA TYR A 146 -8.80 -4.91 -1.46
C TYR A 146 -9.94 -4.08 -2.07
N LEU A 147 -9.72 -3.49 -3.25
CA LEU A 147 -10.72 -2.71 -3.97
C LEU A 147 -11.91 -3.57 -4.38
N TYR A 148 -11.65 -4.72 -5.01
CA TYR A 148 -12.70 -5.63 -5.45
C TYR A 148 -13.55 -6.09 -4.27
N ARG A 149 -12.92 -6.52 -3.19
CA ARG A 149 -13.62 -7.00 -1.99
C ARG A 149 -14.43 -5.90 -1.30
N ALA A 150 -13.94 -4.67 -1.27
CA ALA A 150 -14.66 -3.53 -0.69
C ALA A 150 -15.92 -3.16 -1.49
N ILE A 151 -15.94 -3.40 -2.81
CA ILE A 151 -17.07 -3.10 -3.69
C ILE A 151 -18.07 -4.26 -3.73
N ASP A 152 -17.59 -5.51 -3.61
CA ASP A 152 -18.41 -6.72 -3.71
C ASP A 152 -19.17 -7.05 -2.40
N THR A 153 -18.91 -6.34 -1.30
CA THR A 153 -19.63 -6.48 -0.03
C THR A 153 -20.96 -5.76 -0.08
#